data_e2231b366c0730ca08f6f98601938be5
#
_entry.id   e2231b366c0730ca08f6f98601938be5
#
_cell.length_a   1.000
_cell.length_b   1.000
_cell.length_c   1.000
_cell.angle_alpha   90.00
_cell.angle_beta   90.00
_cell.angle_gamma   90.00
#
_symmetry.space_group_name_H-M   'P 1'
#
loop_
_entity.id
_entity.type
_entity.pdbx_description
1 polymer ?
#
loop_
_entity_poly.entity_id
_entity_poly.type
_entity_poly.pdbx_seq_one_letter_code
_entity_poly.pdbx_strand_id
1 'polypeptide(L)'
;MSQSVLPVVLLSHFTAALVALGMPPFFGLILTDTFAVEHTVWVGWFYIIPTVCTALAAPFWGRIADRFGRRWSLLRAQIGLAVAFVIAGLAPGVVTFAMALMVQGFLGGTFAASSAYLSTIARGHNLAQSLNWMQGSARSAMILAPILFGFFMTWVPAQRLYLYMAILPLLSALLVWKLAPPDSVSGEPGGQKHSREGVSTSASWLRLRLLCFGFNFALVASFPYFIPWTQERTGSTAAMAGVLYSLPHAIYLIILISPLRRSVFFGNPWTLPAGLTLFALSYVIQATAGTMAAILAGRLVMGLGMTTCLFALNAETARLTRTENAGQSFGALDSAGKWAGVAAGVLAGVAAGMSNLTAPLWLGAAVTLLAVTLSAYRVNTPAIEHHERLKEE
;
A
#
# COMPACT_ATOMS: atom_id res chain seq x y z
N MET A 1 -12.85 16.70 14.86
CA MET A 1 -13.11 15.50 14.03
C MET A 1 -14.37 14.85 14.57
N SER A 2 -15.36 14.58 13.75
CA SER A 2 -16.42 13.65 14.14
C SER A 2 -15.74 12.29 14.41
N GLN A 3 -15.73 11.83 15.65
CA GLN A 3 -15.03 10.61 16.09
C GLN A 3 -15.51 9.35 15.36
N SER A 4 -16.62 9.42 14.65
CA SER A 4 -17.24 8.31 13.94
C SER A 4 -16.73 8.09 12.50
N VAL A 5 -16.14 9.09 11.84
CA VAL A 5 -15.82 9.02 10.40
C VAL A 5 -14.54 8.21 10.13
N LEU A 6 -13.48 8.41 10.91
CA LEU A 6 -12.22 7.70 10.74
C LEU A 6 -12.40 6.17 10.84
N PRO A 7 -13.08 5.61 11.85
CA PRO A 7 -13.35 4.17 11.92
C PRO A 7 -14.09 3.62 10.69
N VAL A 8 -15.05 4.36 10.14
CA VAL A 8 -15.78 3.94 8.92
C VAL A 8 -14.85 3.83 7.72
N VAL A 9 -13.97 4.82 7.52
CA VAL A 9 -12.98 4.78 6.43
C VAL A 9 -11.96 3.66 6.63
N LEU A 10 -11.49 3.46 7.87
CA LEU A 10 -10.55 2.38 8.19
C LEU A 10 -11.16 1.01 7.96
N LEU A 11 -12.42 0.80 8.38
CA LEU A 11 -13.14 -0.46 8.14
C LEU A 11 -13.38 -0.67 6.64
N SER A 12 -13.75 0.39 5.92
CA SER A 12 -13.92 0.37 4.48
C SER A 12 -12.62 -0.01 3.75
N HIS A 13 -11.51 0.55 4.18
CA HIS A 13 -10.20 0.22 3.63
C HIS A 13 -9.74 -1.20 4.02
N PHE A 14 -9.97 -1.62 5.28
CA PHE A 14 -9.67 -2.97 5.75
C PHE A 14 -10.39 -4.03 4.93
N THR A 15 -11.71 -3.90 4.73
CA THR A 15 -12.50 -4.87 3.95
C THR A 15 -12.02 -4.95 2.51
N ALA A 16 -11.73 -3.82 1.87
CA ALA A 16 -11.18 -3.79 0.52
C ALA A 16 -9.79 -4.43 0.44
N ALA A 17 -8.91 -4.14 1.41
CA ALA A 17 -7.57 -4.71 1.49
C ALA A 17 -7.63 -6.22 1.77
N LEU A 18 -8.49 -6.67 2.69
CA LEU A 18 -8.69 -8.08 3.03
C LEU A 18 -8.97 -8.91 1.77
N VAL A 19 -9.86 -8.41 0.93
CA VAL A 19 -10.31 -9.11 -0.25
C VAL A 19 -9.32 -8.97 -1.41
N ALA A 20 -8.85 -7.76 -1.70
CA ALA A 20 -7.97 -7.49 -2.84
C ALA A 20 -6.55 -8.06 -2.65
N LEU A 21 -6.04 -8.09 -1.42
CA LEU A 21 -4.69 -8.58 -1.11
C LEU A 21 -4.69 -10.02 -0.59
N GLY A 22 -5.83 -10.54 -0.14
CA GLY A 22 -5.93 -11.87 0.42
C GLY A 22 -6.12 -12.98 -0.61
N MET A 23 -6.69 -12.69 -1.77
CA MET A 23 -6.96 -13.68 -2.81
C MET A 23 -5.74 -14.03 -3.70
N PRO A 24 -4.80 -13.13 -4.01
CA PRO A 24 -3.67 -13.43 -4.88
C PRO A 24 -2.85 -14.67 -4.51
N PRO A 25 -2.58 -15.00 -3.23
CA PRO A 25 -1.88 -16.25 -2.86
C PRO A 25 -2.57 -17.52 -3.36
N PHE A 26 -3.86 -17.47 -3.65
CA PHE A 26 -4.66 -18.60 -4.08
C PHE A 26 -4.91 -18.67 -5.60
N PHE A 27 -4.30 -17.78 -6.39
CA PHE A 27 -4.44 -17.79 -7.85
C PHE A 27 -3.97 -19.10 -8.47
N GLY A 28 -2.90 -19.71 -7.95
CA GLY A 28 -2.46 -21.02 -8.40
C GLY A 28 -3.57 -22.05 -8.28
N LEU A 29 -4.20 -22.14 -7.11
CA LEU A 29 -5.28 -23.08 -6.81
C LEU A 29 -6.51 -22.83 -7.72
N ILE A 30 -6.86 -21.55 -7.94
CA ILE A 30 -7.97 -21.20 -8.85
C ILE A 30 -7.67 -21.64 -10.29
N LEU A 31 -6.44 -21.42 -10.75
CA LEU A 31 -6.04 -21.75 -12.10
C LEU A 31 -6.02 -23.27 -12.33
N THR A 32 -5.46 -24.05 -11.39
CA THR A 32 -5.38 -25.51 -11.51
C THR A 32 -6.72 -26.19 -11.30
N ASP A 33 -7.39 -25.90 -10.19
CA ASP A 33 -8.56 -26.65 -9.74
C ASP A 33 -9.86 -26.23 -10.45
N THR A 34 -9.93 -24.93 -10.88
CA THR A 34 -11.16 -24.43 -11.52
C THR A 34 -11.04 -24.37 -13.04
N PHE A 35 -9.88 -23.96 -13.56
CA PHE A 35 -9.71 -23.69 -14.99
C PHE A 35 -8.83 -24.71 -15.70
N ALA A 36 -8.28 -25.71 -14.99
CA ALA A 36 -7.36 -26.72 -15.51
C ALA A 36 -6.13 -26.13 -16.26
N VAL A 37 -5.62 -25.00 -15.75
CA VAL A 37 -4.44 -24.32 -16.30
C VAL A 37 -3.22 -24.65 -15.46
N GLU A 38 -2.34 -25.53 -15.95
CA GLU A 38 -1.18 -26.04 -15.21
C GLU A 38 0.07 -25.14 -15.26
N HIS A 39 0.10 -24.13 -16.14
CA HIS A 39 1.28 -23.30 -16.32
C HIS A 39 1.43 -22.23 -15.22
N THR A 40 2.41 -22.37 -14.35
CA THR A 40 2.74 -21.45 -13.24
C THR A 40 2.99 -20.00 -13.67
N VAL A 41 3.37 -19.78 -14.93
CA VAL A 41 3.57 -18.44 -15.52
C VAL A 41 2.31 -17.58 -15.43
N TRP A 42 1.12 -18.18 -15.57
CA TRP A 42 -0.14 -17.45 -15.50
C TRP A 42 -0.42 -16.88 -14.11
N VAL A 43 0.04 -17.51 -13.04
CA VAL A 43 -0.11 -17.02 -11.66
C VAL A 43 0.50 -15.62 -11.52
N GLY A 44 1.69 -15.42 -12.07
CA GLY A 44 2.37 -14.12 -12.09
C GLY A 44 1.57 -13.07 -12.86
N TRP A 45 1.06 -13.41 -14.04
CA TRP A 45 0.26 -12.50 -14.85
C TRP A 45 -1.04 -12.09 -14.14
N PHE A 46 -1.75 -13.02 -13.49
CA PHE A 46 -2.96 -12.70 -12.74
C PHE A 46 -2.70 -11.77 -11.55
N TYR A 47 -1.50 -11.82 -10.97
CA TYR A 47 -1.07 -10.86 -9.95
C TYR A 47 -0.79 -9.47 -10.55
N ILE A 48 -0.16 -9.41 -11.73
CA ILE A 48 0.24 -8.16 -12.39
C ILE A 48 -0.96 -7.41 -13.00
N ILE A 49 -1.91 -8.12 -13.62
CA ILE A 49 -3.06 -7.55 -14.33
C ILE A 49 -3.81 -6.47 -13.51
N PRO A 50 -4.35 -6.76 -12.31
CA PRO A 50 -5.07 -5.75 -11.54
C PRO A 50 -4.15 -4.62 -11.09
N THR A 51 -2.86 -4.90 -10.86
CA THR A 51 -1.89 -3.90 -10.44
C THR A 51 -1.62 -2.88 -11.54
N VAL A 52 -1.41 -3.34 -12.78
CA VAL A 52 -1.24 -2.47 -13.96
C VAL A 52 -2.50 -1.64 -14.21
N CYS A 53 -3.67 -2.26 -14.18
CA CYS A 53 -4.94 -1.54 -14.37
C CYS A 53 -5.13 -0.46 -13.29
N THR A 54 -4.78 -0.75 -12.03
CA THR A 54 -4.84 0.26 -10.95
C THR A 54 -3.81 1.37 -11.18
N ALA A 55 -2.58 1.04 -11.59
CA ALA A 55 -1.54 2.02 -11.87
C ALA A 55 -1.97 3.05 -12.93
N LEU A 56 -2.62 2.58 -13.98
CA LEU A 56 -3.15 3.43 -15.06
C LEU A 56 -4.38 4.21 -14.63
N ALA A 57 -5.28 3.58 -13.88
CA ALA A 57 -6.57 4.16 -13.50
C ALA A 57 -6.47 5.16 -12.32
N ALA A 58 -5.51 5.00 -11.41
CA ALA A 58 -5.45 5.78 -10.18
C ALA A 58 -5.35 7.30 -10.41
N PRO A 59 -4.52 7.85 -11.34
CA PRO A 59 -4.49 9.28 -11.61
C PRO A 59 -5.80 9.79 -12.25
N PHE A 60 -6.47 8.97 -13.06
CA PHE A 60 -7.74 9.30 -13.68
C PHE A 60 -8.84 9.44 -12.62
N TRP A 61 -8.98 8.44 -11.76
CA TRP A 61 -9.96 8.47 -10.67
C TRP A 61 -9.65 9.52 -9.61
N GLY A 62 -8.39 9.86 -9.40
CA GLY A 62 -7.98 10.96 -8.53
C GLY A 62 -8.54 12.30 -9.01
N ARG A 63 -8.42 12.61 -10.30
CA ARG A 63 -9.00 13.83 -10.91
C ARG A 63 -10.54 13.84 -10.84
N ILE A 64 -11.16 12.70 -11.07
CA ILE A 64 -12.61 12.56 -10.93
C ILE A 64 -13.05 12.78 -9.48
N ALA A 65 -12.31 12.26 -8.51
CA ALA A 65 -12.59 12.46 -7.09
C ALA A 65 -12.56 13.95 -6.69
N ASP A 66 -11.60 14.72 -7.21
CA ASP A 66 -11.51 16.15 -6.95
C ASP A 66 -12.66 16.94 -7.61
N ARG A 67 -13.20 16.46 -8.74
CA ARG A 67 -14.30 17.14 -9.48
C ARG A 67 -15.69 16.77 -8.96
N PHE A 68 -15.93 15.50 -8.64
CA PHE A 68 -17.27 14.97 -8.32
C PHE A 68 -17.46 14.63 -6.84
N GLY A 69 -16.40 14.79 -6.02
CA GLY A 69 -16.42 14.50 -4.61
C GLY A 69 -15.70 13.19 -4.24
N ARG A 70 -15.01 13.24 -3.13
CA ARG A 70 -14.12 12.14 -2.67
C ARG A 70 -14.91 11.02 -2.02
N ARG A 71 -16.02 11.37 -1.32
CA ARG A 71 -16.97 10.37 -0.82
C ARG A 71 -17.53 9.53 -1.94
N TRP A 72 -17.96 10.18 -3.04
CA TRP A 72 -18.46 9.48 -4.22
C TRP A 72 -17.40 8.56 -4.82
N SER A 73 -16.16 9.01 -4.92
CA SER A 73 -15.05 8.19 -5.41
C SER A 73 -14.80 6.96 -4.54
N LEU A 74 -14.92 7.08 -3.22
CA LEU A 74 -14.81 5.95 -2.29
C LEU A 74 -15.96 4.95 -2.46
N LEU A 75 -17.20 5.44 -2.57
CA LEU A 75 -18.37 4.59 -2.85
C LEU A 75 -18.21 3.82 -4.17
N ARG A 76 -17.82 4.53 -5.24
CA ARG A 76 -17.54 3.95 -6.55
C ARG A 76 -16.49 2.84 -6.47
N ALA A 77 -15.38 3.07 -5.72
CA ALA A 77 -14.31 2.09 -5.58
C ALA A 77 -14.80 0.80 -4.89
N GLN A 78 -15.62 0.90 -3.87
CA GLN A 78 -16.20 -0.26 -3.18
C GLN A 78 -17.20 -1.02 -4.07
N ILE A 79 -18.09 -0.30 -4.74
CA ILE A 79 -19.07 -0.93 -5.66
C ILE A 79 -18.33 -1.58 -6.83
N GLY A 80 -17.33 -0.91 -7.41
CA GLY A 80 -16.54 -1.46 -8.50
C GLY A 80 -15.78 -2.73 -8.10
N LEU A 81 -15.26 -2.78 -6.88
CA LEU A 81 -14.62 -3.97 -6.33
C LEU A 81 -15.63 -5.12 -6.18
N ALA A 82 -16.83 -4.85 -5.67
CA ALA A 82 -17.90 -5.85 -5.55
C ALA A 82 -18.32 -6.42 -6.91
N VAL A 83 -18.51 -5.56 -7.90
CA VAL A 83 -18.86 -5.97 -9.27
C VAL A 83 -17.77 -6.88 -9.86
N ALA A 84 -16.50 -6.47 -9.74
CA ALA A 84 -15.38 -7.28 -10.22
C ALA A 84 -15.35 -8.66 -9.56
N PHE A 85 -15.67 -8.74 -8.28
CA PHE A 85 -15.66 -9.99 -7.52
C PHE A 85 -16.82 -10.90 -7.89
N VAL A 86 -18.00 -10.35 -8.16
CA VAL A 86 -19.11 -11.13 -8.71
C VAL A 86 -18.73 -11.74 -10.06
N ILE A 87 -18.13 -10.95 -10.96
CA ILE A 87 -17.67 -11.43 -12.26
C ILE A 87 -16.61 -12.52 -12.09
N ALA A 88 -15.63 -12.34 -11.19
CA ALA A 88 -14.57 -13.31 -10.92
C ALA A 88 -15.14 -14.63 -10.35
N GLY A 89 -16.04 -14.54 -9.38
CA GLY A 89 -16.66 -15.71 -8.74
C GLY A 89 -17.59 -16.50 -9.65
N LEU A 90 -18.14 -15.87 -10.69
CA LEU A 90 -19.01 -16.48 -11.70
C LEU A 90 -18.30 -16.75 -13.03
N ALA A 91 -16.99 -16.48 -13.14
CA ALA A 91 -16.26 -16.61 -14.39
C ALA A 91 -16.33 -18.05 -14.94
N PRO A 92 -16.82 -18.26 -16.19
CA PRO A 92 -16.90 -19.58 -16.80
C PRO A 92 -15.55 -20.09 -17.31
N GLY A 93 -14.54 -19.24 -17.38
CA GLY A 93 -13.21 -19.58 -17.88
C GLY A 93 -12.16 -18.54 -17.51
N VAL A 94 -10.91 -18.90 -17.77
CA VAL A 94 -9.72 -18.13 -17.41
C VAL A 94 -9.71 -16.70 -17.99
N VAL A 95 -10.22 -16.52 -19.22
CA VAL A 95 -10.29 -15.21 -19.88
C VAL A 95 -11.27 -14.27 -19.15
N THR A 96 -12.45 -14.77 -18.80
CA THR A 96 -13.44 -13.99 -18.05
C THR A 96 -12.93 -13.67 -16.66
N PHE A 97 -12.21 -14.58 -16.03
CA PHE A 97 -11.54 -14.33 -14.74
C PHE A 97 -10.47 -13.23 -14.86
N ALA A 98 -9.63 -13.28 -15.93
CA ALA A 98 -8.67 -12.22 -16.20
C ALA A 98 -9.35 -10.85 -16.41
N MET A 99 -10.45 -10.81 -17.17
CA MET A 99 -11.24 -9.59 -17.36
C MET A 99 -11.82 -9.07 -16.03
N ALA A 100 -12.25 -9.94 -15.15
CA ALA A 100 -12.72 -9.56 -13.82
C ALA A 100 -11.59 -8.90 -12.99
N LEU A 101 -10.36 -9.43 -13.07
CA LEU A 101 -9.19 -8.83 -12.42
C LEU A 101 -8.83 -7.48 -13.05
N MET A 102 -8.98 -7.30 -14.37
CA MET A 102 -8.82 -5.99 -15.01
C MET A 102 -9.86 -4.98 -14.48
N VAL A 103 -11.12 -5.37 -14.39
CA VAL A 103 -12.21 -4.55 -13.82
C VAL A 103 -11.91 -4.23 -12.36
N GLN A 104 -11.44 -5.20 -11.57
CA GLN A 104 -10.99 -5.00 -10.19
C GLN A 104 -9.92 -3.91 -10.10
N GLY A 105 -8.90 -3.98 -10.93
CA GLY A 105 -7.82 -2.99 -10.96
C GLY A 105 -8.31 -1.62 -11.42
N PHE A 106 -9.12 -1.55 -12.47
CA PHE A 106 -9.59 -0.29 -13.04
C PHE A 106 -10.61 0.42 -12.13
N LEU A 107 -11.60 -0.29 -11.61
CA LEU A 107 -12.63 0.27 -10.74
C LEU A 107 -12.23 0.34 -9.26
N GLY A 108 -11.25 -0.41 -8.81
CA GLY A 108 -10.77 -0.40 -7.43
C GLY A 108 -10.13 0.94 -7.03
N GLY A 109 -8.91 0.89 -6.47
CA GLY A 109 -8.21 2.09 -6.03
C GLY A 109 -8.74 2.65 -4.71
N THR A 110 -9.23 1.78 -3.84
CA THR A 110 -9.77 2.13 -2.52
C THR A 110 -8.74 2.84 -1.63
N PHE A 111 -7.44 2.54 -1.78
CA PHE A 111 -6.39 3.23 -1.04
C PHE A 111 -6.35 4.73 -1.37
N ALA A 112 -6.26 5.07 -2.65
CA ALA A 112 -6.21 6.47 -3.09
C ALA A 112 -7.52 7.20 -2.75
N ALA A 113 -8.68 6.56 -2.94
CA ALA A 113 -9.98 7.14 -2.63
C ALA A 113 -10.16 7.38 -1.12
N SER A 114 -9.76 6.43 -0.26
CA SER A 114 -9.80 6.58 1.20
C SER A 114 -8.87 7.69 1.68
N SER A 115 -7.64 7.74 1.14
CA SER A 115 -6.65 8.77 1.47
C SER A 115 -7.14 10.17 1.09
N ALA A 116 -7.70 10.30 -0.12
CA ALA A 116 -8.28 11.55 -0.59
C ALA A 116 -9.46 11.98 0.28
N TYR A 117 -10.34 11.04 0.68
CA TYR A 117 -11.44 11.37 1.58
C TYR A 117 -10.95 11.77 2.99
N LEU A 118 -9.95 11.07 3.54
CA LEU A 118 -9.36 11.45 4.84
C LEU A 118 -8.77 12.85 4.82
N SER A 119 -8.23 13.33 3.70
CA SER A 119 -7.70 14.69 3.59
C SER A 119 -8.77 15.78 3.64
N THR A 120 -10.06 15.44 3.51
CA THR A 120 -11.16 16.40 3.69
C THR A 120 -11.45 16.67 5.17
N ILE A 121 -11.15 15.69 6.04
CA ILE A 121 -11.48 15.72 7.47
C ILE A 121 -10.26 15.89 8.37
N ALA A 122 -9.06 15.73 7.84
CA ALA A 122 -7.81 15.83 8.59
C ALA A 122 -6.72 16.52 7.75
N ARG A 123 -5.83 17.26 8.41
CA ARG A 123 -4.69 17.96 7.77
C ARG A 123 -3.42 17.77 8.59
N GLY A 124 -2.25 17.96 7.96
CA GLY A 124 -0.95 17.93 8.63
C GLY A 124 -0.75 16.67 9.48
N HIS A 125 -0.39 16.84 10.72
CA HIS A 125 -0.14 15.74 11.66
C HIS A 125 -1.32 14.76 11.80
N ASN A 126 -2.56 15.27 11.87
CA ASN A 126 -3.76 14.43 11.99
C ASN A 126 -4.01 13.60 10.72
N LEU A 127 -3.73 14.15 9.54
CA LEU A 127 -3.81 13.41 8.28
C LEU A 127 -2.73 12.32 8.23
N ALA A 128 -1.48 12.65 8.56
CA ALA A 128 -0.41 11.66 8.64
C ALA A 128 -0.74 10.49 9.58
N GLN A 129 -1.31 10.80 10.75
CA GLN A 129 -1.74 9.79 11.71
C GLN A 129 -2.90 8.94 11.15
N SER A 130 -3.86 9.54 10.45
CA SER A 130 -4.97 8.82 9.80
C SER A 130 -4.47 7.90 8.68
N LEU A 131 -3.49 8.33 7.89
CA LEU A 131 -2.84 7.51 6.87
C LEU A 131 -2.07 6.34 7.49
N ASN A 132 -1.41 6.54 8.64
CA ASN A 132 -0.75 5.46 9.36
C ASN A 132 -1.75 4.42 9.88
N TRP A 133 -2.90 4.83 10.40
CA TRP A 133 -3.98 3.91 10.78
C TRP A 133 -4.55 3.15 9.57
N MET A 134 -4.66 3.82 8.43
CA MET A 134 -5.11 3.18 7.19
C MET A 134 -4.11 2.12 6.70
N GLN A 135 -2.81 2.41 6.77
CA GLN A 135 -1.78 1.38 6.53
C GLN A 135 -1.87 0.23 7.54
N GLY A 136 -2.16 0.53 8.82
CA GLY A 136 -2.41 -0.49 9.84
C GLY A 136 -3.56 -1.42 9.47
N SER A 137 -4.67 -0.87 8.96
CA SER A 137 -5.82 -1.67 8.50
C SER A 137 -5.43 -2.62 7.36
N ALA A 138 -4.62 -2.15 6.38
CA ALA A 138 -4.10 -3.00 5.31
C ALA A 138 -3.18 -4.11 5.83
N ARG A 139 -2.29 -3.79 6.80
CA ARG A 139 -1.39 -4.80 7.40
C ARG A 139 -2.15 -5.86 8.17
N SER A 140 -3.19 -5.46 8.92
CA SER A 140 -4.09 -6.40 9.59
C SER A 140 -4.78 -7.32 8.58
N ALA A 141 -5.25 -6.76 7.46
CA ALA A 141 -5.86 -7.53 6.38
C ALA A 141 -4.88 -8.56 5.78
N MET A 142 -3.62 -8.16 5.52
CA MET A 142 -2.59 -9.06 4.97
C MET A 142 -2.21 -10.22 5.91
N ILE A 143 -2.35 -10.05 7.23
CA ILE A 143 -2.13 -11.12 8.20
C ILE A 143 -3.36 -12.03 8.28
N LEU A 144 -4.56 -11.45 8.32
CA LEU A 144 -5.80 -12.20 8.56
C LEU A 144 -6.33 -12.92 7.32
N ALA A 145 -6.17 -12.32 6.13
CA ALA A 145 -6.79 -12.84 4.91
C ALA A 145 -6.35 -14.27 4.55
N PRO A 146 -5.05 -14.62 4.54
CA PRO A 146 -4.64 -15.99 4.22
C PRO A 146 -5.20 -17.02 5.21
N ILE A 147 -5.32 -16.67 6.49
CA ILE A 147 -5.85 -17.55 7.54
C ILE A 147 -7.34 -17.78 7.31
N LEU A 148 -8.11 -16.70 7.14
CA LEU A 148 -9.57 -16.78 6.93
C LEU A 148 -9.89 -17.48 5.62
N PHE A 149 -9.24 -17.13 4.53
CA PHE A 149 -9.56 -17.69 3.21
C PHE A 149 -9.11 -19.14 3.12
N GLY A 150 -7.93 -19.50 3.65
CA GLY A 150 -7.50 -20.89 3.74
C GLY A 150 -8.50 -21.77 4.50
N PHE A 151 -9.07 -21.26 5.60
CA PHE A 151 -10.12 -21.95 6.34
C PHE A 151 -11.40 -22.11 5.52
N PHE A 152 -11.90 -21.05 4.87
CA PHE A 152 -13.12 -21.14 4.08
C PHE A 152 -12.96 -22.00 2.82
N MET A 153 -11.78 -22.12 2.26
CA MET A 153 -11.50 -22.96 1.10
C MET A 153 -11.61 -24.48 1.39
N THR A 154 -11.67 -24.86 2.65
CA THR A 154 -12.00 -26.27 3.02
C THR A 154 -13.44 -26.65 2.69
N TRP A 155 -14.33 -25.66 2.53
CA TRP A 155 -15.76 -25.89 2.26
C TRP A 155 -16.23 -25.32 0.92
N VAL A 156 -15.49 -24.34 0.38
CA VAL A 156 -15.90 -23.61 -0.82
C VAL A 156 -14.75 -23.54 -1.82
N PRO A 157 -14.98 -23.85 -3.11
CA PRO A 157 -13.94 -23.67 -4.13
C PRO A 157 -13.36 -22.25 -4.12
N ALA A 158 -12.05 -22.14 -4.29
CA ALA A 158 -11.31 -20.87 -4.20
C ALA A 158 -11.91 -19.78 -5.10
N GLN A 159 -12.34 -20.12 -6.33
CA GLN A 159 -12.99 -19.18 -7.23
C GLN A 159 -14.31 -18.65 -6.66
N ARG A 160 -15.16 -19.57 -6.12
CA ARG A 160 -16.47 -19.20 -5.56
C ARG A 160 -16.36 -18.27 -4.35
N LEU A 161 -15.23 -18.32 -3.65
CA LEU A 161 -14.98 -17.44 -2.53
C LEU A 161 -15.03 -15.97 -2.95
N TYR A 162 -14.64 -15.62 -4.19
CA TYR A 162 -14.79 -14.26 -4.73
C TYR A 162 -16.25 -13.78 -4.67
N LEU A 163 -17.21 -14.64 -4.99
CA LEU A 163 -18.63 -14.27 -4.96
C LEU A 163 -19.10 -13.92 -3.55
N TYR A 164 -18.71 -14.73 -2.56
CA TYR A 164 -19.07 -14.46 -1.16
C TYR A 164 -18.34 -13.21 -0.63
N MET A 165 -17.08 -13.00 -1.04
CA MET A 165 -16.31 -11.83 -0.66
C MET A 165 -16.89 -10.53 -1.24
N ALA A 166 -17.65 -10.55 -2.32
CA ALA A 166 -18.30 -9.37 -2.89
C ALA A 166 -19.25 -8.67 -1.90
N ILE A 167 -19.76 -9.40 -0.90
CA ILE A 167 -20.62 -8.84 0.14
C ILE A 167 -19.87 -7.80 0.99
N LEU A 168 -18.58 -8.01 1.27
CA LEU A 168 -17.80 -7.13 2.14
C LEU A 168 -17.67 -5.70 1.60
N PRO A 169 -17.24 -5.47 0.35
CA PRO A 169 -17.21 -4.13 -0.20
C PRO A 169 -18.61 -3.52 -0.39
N LEU A 170 -19.68 -4.32 -0.61
CA LEU A 170 -21.05 -3.78 -0.64
C LEU A 170 -21.49 -3.29 0.73
N LEU A 171 -21.26 -4.04 1.79
CA LEU A 171 -21.53 -3.61 3.17
C LEU A 171 -20.68 -2.37 3.51
N SER A 172 -19.44 -2.34 3.09
CA SER A 172 -18.56 -1.19 3.25
C SER A 172 -19.08 0.05 2.53
N ALA A 173 -19.55 -0.10 1.28
CA ALA A 173 -20.19 0.99 0.53
C ALA A 173 -21.43 1.53 1.27
N LEU A 174 -22.27 0.64 1.80
CA LEU A 174 -23.44 1.02 2.59
C LEU A 174 -23.07 1.80 3.85
N LEU A 175 -22.02 1.35 4.57
CA LEU A 175 -21.52 2.07 5.76
C LEU A 175 -20.98 3.46 5.40
N VAL A 176 -20.19 3.57 4.34
CA VAL A 176 -19.69 4.86 3.84
C VAL A 176 -20.85 5.76 3.41
N TRP A 177 -21.85 5.21 2.72
CA TRP A 177 -23.01 5.98 2.30
C TRP A 177 -23.87 6.49 3.46
N LYS A 178 -24.03 5.72 4.53
CA LYS A 178 -24.84 6.12 5.70
C LYS A 178 -24.09 7.00 6.68
N LEU A 179 -22.80 6.73 6.94
CA LEU A 179 -22.07 7.28 8.08
C LEU A 179 -21.00 8.29 7.69
N ALA A 180 -20.49 8.28 6.45
CA ALA A 180 -19.52 9.26 6.01
C ALA A 180 -20.25 10.51 5.48
N PRO A 181 -20.03 11.70 6.05
CA PRO A 181 -20.63 12.93 5.55
C PRO A 181 -20.20 13.22 4.11
N PRO A 182 -21.06 13.87 3.30
CA PRO A 182 -20.64 14.35 1.98
C PRO A 182 -19.52 15.37 2.17
N ASP A 183 -18.49 15.27 1.33
CA ASP A 183 -17.47 16.29 1.23
C ASP A 183 -18.05 17.50 0.50
N SER A 184 -17.83 18.71 1.01
CA SER A 184 -18.08 19.92 0.27
C SER A 184 -17.13 19.90 -0.95
N VAL A 185 -17.67 19.71 -2.14
CA VAL A 185 -16.94 20.00 -3.37
C VAL A 185 -16.61 21.48 -3.29
N SER A 186 -15.33 21.82 -3.19
CA SER A 186 -14.86 23.19 -3.10
C SER A 186 -15.10 23.89 -4.45
N GLY A 187 -16.36 24.16 -4.76
CA GLY A 187 -16.82 24.85 -5.95
C GLY A 187 -17.04 26.33 -5.74
N GLU A 188 -16.66 26.87 -4.60
CA GLU A 188 -16.62 28.32 -4.42
C GLU A 188 -15.17 28.82 -4.52
N PRO A 189 -14.87 29.74 -5.44
CA PRO A 189 -13.69 30.58 -5.37
C PRO A 189 -13.92 31.60 -4.25
N GLY A 190 -14.22 31.13 -3.05
CA GLY A 190 -14.32 31.93 -1.84
C GLY A 190 -12.94 32.41 -1.46
N GLY A 191 -12.66 33.67 -1.76
CA GLY A 191 -11.42 34.36 -1.50
C GLY A 191 -11.08 34.49 -0.01
N GLN A 192 -10.66 33.43 0.61
CA GLN A 192 -9.75 33.52 1.74
C GLN A 192 -8.35 33.29 1.18
N LYS A 193 -7.66 34.41 0.93
CA LYS A 193 -6.20 34.47 0.87
C LYS A 193 -5.65 33.93 2.18
N HIS A 194 -5.70 32.61 2.35
CA HIS A 194 -4.95 31.97 3.40
C HIS A 194 -3.48 32.07 3.01
N SER A 195 -2.76 32.67 3.91
CA SER A 195 -1.31 32.84 4.02
C SER A 195 -0.54 31.86 3.11
N ARG A 196 0.42 32.40 2.39
CA ARG A 196 1.44 31.69 1.61
C ARG A 196 2.23 30.73 2.51
N GLU A 197 1.61 29.69 3.02
CA GLU A 197 2.30 28.53 3.54
C GLU A 197 2.92 27.80 2.35
N GLY A 198 4.21 27.73 2.36
CA GLY A 198 5.17 27.23 1.41
C GLY A 198 4.64 26.63 0.12
N VAL A 199 4.92 27.25 -1.00
CA VAL A 199 4.62 26.72 -2.34
C VAL A 199 5.26 25.33 -2.43
N SER A 200 4.46 24.28 -2.34
CA SER A 200 4.92 22.90 -2.61
C SER A 200 5.46 22.86 -4.04
N THR A 201 6.77 22.80 -4.19
CA THR A 201 7.40 22.81 -5.49
C THR A 201 7.14 21.50 -6.23
N SER A 202 7.07 21.55 -7.56
CA SER A 202 6.99 20.36 -8.41
C SER A 202 8.11 19.36 -8.09
N ALA A 203 9.30 19.86 -7.74
CA ALA A 203 10.44 19.06 -7.32
C ALA A 203 10.19 18.26 -6.03
N SER A 204 9.50 18.84 -5.03
CA SER A 204 9.16 18.13 -3.79
C SER A 204 8.20 16.95 -4.05
N TRP A 205 7.20 17.13 -4.91
CA TRP A 205 6.30 16.07 -5.32
C TRP A 205 6.98 14.97 -6.13
N LEU A 206 7.87 15.35 -7.07
CA LEU A 206 8.63 14.37 -7.84
C LEU A 206 9.51 13.52 -6.92
N ARG A 207 10.23 14.18 -5.99
CA ARG A 207 11.05 13.50 -4.98
C ARG A 207 10.21 12.53 -4.14
N LEU A 208 9.06 12.96 -3.63
CA LEU A 208 8.17 12.09 -2.86
C LEU A 208 7.71 10.88 -3.68
N ARG A 209 7.32 11.07 -4.96
CA ARG A 209 6.94 9.96 -5.86
C ARG A 209 8.08 8.98 -6.09
N LEU A 210 9.30 9.47 -6.31
CA LEU A 210 10.48 8.62 -6.49
C LEU A 210 10.82 7.84 -5.22
N LEU A 211 10.70 8.44 -4.04
CA LEU A 211 10.90 7.78 -2.75
C LEU A 211 9.81 6.72 -2.50
N CYS A 212 8.55 7.05 -2.78
CA CYS A 212 7.46 6.09 -2.72
C CYS A 212 7.65 4.93 -3.70
N PHE A 213 8.13 5.22 -4.93
CA PHE A 213 8.46 4.20 -5.91
C PHE A 213 9.56 3.27 -5.40
N GLY A 214 10.71 3.81 -4.98
CA GLY A 214 11.84 3.02 -4.48
C GLY A 214 11.47 2.16 -3.28
N PHE A 215 10.74 2.73 -2.31
CA PHE A 215 10.27 2.01 -1.13
C PHE A 215 9.31 0.86 -1.51
N ASN A 216 8.30 1.11 -2.35
CA ASN A 216 7.36 0.08 -2.78
C ASN A 216 8.01 -0.98 -3.67
N PHE A 217 8.95 -0.59 -4.54
CA PHE A 217 9.74 -1.52 -5.33
C PHE A 217 10.46 -2.51 -4.41
N ALA A 218 11.23 -2.01 -3.45
CA ALA A 218 11.96 -2.84 -2.51
C ALA A 218 10.99 -3.73 -1.70
N LEU A 219 9.87 -3.19 -1.22
CA LEU A 219 8.88 -3.93 -0.46
C LEU A 219 8.34 -5.14 -1.24
N VAL A 220 8.11 -4.99 -2.55
CA VAL A 220 7.52 -6.02 -3.40
C VAL A 220 8.57 -6.99 -3.97
N ALA A 221 9.81 -6.53 -4.20
CA ALA A 221 10.85 -7.31 -4.87
C ALA A 221 11.09 -8.70 -4.26
N SER A 222 11.07 -8.80 -2.92
CA SER A 222 11.27 -10.08 -2.22
C SER A 222 9.97 -10.83 -1.93
N PHE A 223 8.81 -10.22 -2.17
CA PHE A 223 7.50 -10.72 -1.71
C PHE A 223 7.20 -12.15 -2.22
N PRO A 224 7.27 -12.47 -3.53
CA PRO A 224 6.94 -13.81 -4.02
C PRO A 224 8.03 -14.84 -3.71
N TYR A 225 9.26 -14.40 -3.46
CA TYR A 225 10.44 -15.26 -3.33
C TYR A 225 10.79 -15.59 -1.88
N PHE A 226 10.30 -14.84 -0.91
CA PHE A 226 10.72 -14.97 0.48
C PHE A 226 10.43 -16.36 1.08
N ILE A 227 9.24 -16.90 0.86
CA ILE A 227 8.87 -18.23 1.41
C ILE A 227 9.73 -19.33 0.79
N PRO A 228 9.79 -19.52 -0.56
CA PRO A 228 10.62 -20.54 -1.16
C PRO A 228 12.11 -20.34 -0.85
N TRP A 229 12.60 -19.11 -0.83
CA TRP A 229 13.97 -18.80 -0.43
C TRP A 229 14.27 -19.22 1.02
N THR A 230 13.36 -18.96 1.96
CA THR A 230 13.52 -19.34 3.37
C THR A 230 13.55 -20.86 3.50
N GLN A 231 12.67 -21.58 2.81
CA GLN A 231 12.61 -23.04 2.81
C GLN A 231 13.91 -23.65 2.25
N GLU A 232 14.39 -23.13 1.13
CA GLU A 232 15.66 -23.57 0.51
C GLU A 232 16.86 -23.37 1.44
N ARG A 233 16.91 -22.21 2.15
CA ARG A 233 18.03 -21.85 3.03
C ARG A 233 18.07 -22.61 4.35
N THR A 234 16.91 -22.96 4.90
CA THR A 234 16.81 -23.45 6.29
C THR A 234 16.16 -24.81 6.42
N GLY A 235 15.64 -25.37 5.33
CA GLY A 235 14.81 -26.59 5.39
C GLY A 235 13.51 -26.43 6.17
N SER A 236 13.09 -25.19 6.48
CA SER A 236 11.90 -24.93 7.29
C SER A 236 10.61 -25.26 6.56
N THR A 237 9.53 -25.45 7.32
CA THR A 237 8.19 -25.62 6.74
C THR A 237 7.67 -24.31 6.15
N ALA A 238 6.75 -24.40 5.19
CA ALA A 238 6.07 -23.23 4.63
C ALA A 238 5.33 -22.40 5.70
N ALA A 239 4.79 -23.06 6.74
CA ALA A 239 4.15 -22.38 7.86
C ALA A 239 5.12 -21.49 8.65
N MET A 240 6.31 -22.00 8.97
CA MET A 240 7.34 -21.22 9.66
C MET A 240 7.83 -20.05 8.78
N ALA A 241 8.08 -20.30 7.50
CA ALA A 241 8.44 -19.23 6.56
C ALA A 241 7.34 -18.15 6.44
N GLY A 242 6.06 -18.55 6.47
CA GLY A 242 4.91 -17.66 6.51
C GLY A 242 4.84 -16.80 7.78
N VAL A 243 5.15 -17.38 8.96
CA VAL A 243 5.26 -16.63 10.20
C VAL A 243 6.36 -15.56 10.09
N LEU A 244 7.56 -15.94 9.65
CA LEU A 244 8.66 -15.00 9.42
C LEU A 244 8.27 -13.92 8.42
N TYR A 245 7.53 -14.28 7.35
CA TYR A 245 7.02 -13.35 6.38
C TYR A 245 6.13 -12.25 7.02
N SER A 246 5.28 -12.62 7.95
CA SER A 246 4.32 -11.72 8.59
C SER A 246 4.94 -10.79 9.65
N LEU A 247 6.14 -11.10 10.18
CA LEU A 247 6.78 -10.33 11.25
C LEU A 247 6.90 -8.82 11.00
N PRO A 248 7.35 -8.32 9.82
CA PRO A 248 7.43 -6.89 9.59
C PRO A 248 6.08 -6.19 9.69
N HIS A 249 5.00 -6.86 9.29
CA HIS A 249 3.64 -6.33 9.39
C HIS A 249 3.16 -6.31 10.85
N ALA A 250 3.50 -7.33 11.63
CA ALA A 250 3.21 -7.38 13.06
C ALA A 250 3.95 -6.27 13.82
N ILE A 251 5.24 -6.03 13.51
CA ILE A 251 6.01 -4.93 14.10
C ILE A 251 5.34 -3.58 13.79
N TYR A 252 4.90 -3.38 12.54
CA TYR A 252 4.17 -2.17 12.19
C TYR A 252 2.94 -1.96 13.10
N LEU A 253 2.13 -3.00 13.28
CA LEU A 253 0.93 -2.92 14.12
C LEU A 253 1.28 -2.64 15.59
N ILE A 254 2.30 -3.31 16.14
CA ILE A 254 2.77 -3.11 17.51
C ILE A 254 3.20 -1.66 17.72
N ILE A 255 4.01 -1.10 16.81
CA ILE A 255 4.46 0.29 16.90
C ILE A 255 3.29 1.26 16.73
N LEU A 256 2.37 0.98 15.80
CA LEU A 256 1.20 1.83 15.55
C LEU A 256 0.32 2.00 16.79
N ILE A 257 0.12 0.94 17.58
CA ILE A 257 -0.71 1.00 18.80
C ILE A 257 0.08 1.46 20.04
N SER A 258 1.41 1.43 19.99
CA SER A 258 2.28 1.80 21.10
C SER A 258 2.40 3.33 21.27
N PRO A 259 2.82 3.82 22.46
CA PRO A 259 3.14 5.23 22.68
C PRO A 259 4.27 5.74 21.78
N LEU A 260 5.17 4.86 21.32
CA LEU A 260 6.31 5.20 20.45
C LEU A 260 5.89 5.92 19.16
N ARG A 261 4.67 5.70 18.66
CA ARG A 261 4.14 6.41 17.49
C ARG A 261 4.14 7.94 17.64
N ARG A 262 4.08 8.46 18.87
CA ARG A 262 3.94 9.90 19.14
C ARG A 262 5.29 10.64 19.20
N SER A 263 6.36 9.96 19.59
CA SER A 263 7.63 10.60 19.96
C SER A 263 8.73 10.49 18.92
N VAL A 264 8.75 9.46 18.09
CA VAL A 264 9.94 9.11 17.30
C VAL A 264 9.85 9.60 15.85
N PHE A 265 8.65 9.81 15.29
CA PHE A 265 8.50 9.83 13.83
C PHE A 265 8.05 11.16 13.21
N PHE A 266 7.68 12.17 14.00
CA PHE A 266 7.13 13.40 13.43
C PHE A 266 8.11 14.56 13.49
N GLY A 267 8.39 15.15 12.32
CA GLY A 267 9.14 16.40 12.20
C GLY A 267 10.67 16.27 12.06
N ASN A 268 11.24 15.09 12.27
CA ASN A 268 12.68 14.92 12.09
C ASN A 268 13.02 14.57 10.63
N PRO A 269 13.81 15.37 9.91
CA PRO A 269 14.17 15.15 8.52
C PRO A 269 15.02 13.88 8.30
N TRP A 270 15.65 13.34 9.35
CA TRP A 270 16.46 12.13 9.28
C TRP A 270 15.66 10.84 9.43
N THR A 271 14.39 10.92 9.80
CA THR A 271 13.53 9.73 9.99
C THR A 271 13.46 8.86 8.74
N LEU A 272 13.23 9.46 7.57
CA LEU A 272 13.13 8.71 6.31
C LEU A 272 14.47 8.12 5.86
N PRO A 273 15.59 8.85 5.83
CA PRO A 273 16.92 8.27 5.57
C PRO A 273 17.28 7.11 6.51
N ALA A 274 17.03 7.28 7.81
CA ALA A 274 17.29 6.22 8.81
C ALA A 274 16.41 4.97 8.56
N GLY A 275 15.12 5.16 8.29
CA GLY A 275 14.21 4.07 7.97
C GLY A 275 14.63 3.31 6.72
N LEU A 276 14.99 4.01 5.64
CA LEU A 276 15.50 3.40 4.41
C LEU A 276 16.83 2.68 4.64
N THR A 277 17.72 3.21 5.47
CA THR A 277 18.98 2.54 5.83
C THR A 277 18.73 1.25 6.58
N LEU A 278 17.85 1.24 7.58
CA LEU A 278 17.43 0.01 8.26
C LEU A 278 16.80 -0.98 7.30
N PHE A 279 15.99 -0.49 6.36
CA PHE A 279 15.33 -1.34 5.37
C PHE A 279 16.33 -1.96 4.40
N ALA A 280 17.35 -1.21 3.92
CA ALA A 280 18.45 -1.73 3.13
C ALA A 280 19.31 -2.75 3.91
N LEU A 281 19.66 -2.42 5.16
CA LEU A 281 20.41 -3.32 6.05
C LEU A 281 19.68 -4.64 6.26
N SER A 282 18.35 -4.60 6.40
CA SER A 282 17.54 -5.80 6.55
C SER A 282 17.66 -6.75 5.36
N TYR A 283 17.73 -6.22 4.14
CA TYR A 283 17.94 -7.00 2.93
C TYR A 283 19.32 -7.63 2.89
N VAL A 284 20.36 -6.89 3.27
CA VAL A 284 21.73 -7.41 3.34
C VAL A 284 21.82 -8.55 4.36
N ILE A 285 21.27 -8.34 5.58
CA ILE A 285 21.24 -9.39 6.61
C ILE A 285 20.54 -10.65 6.09
N GLN A 286 19.38 -10.51 5.44
CA GLN A 286 18.65 -11.64 4.88
C GLN A 286 19.43 -12.29 3.74
N ALA A 287 19.96 -11.54 2.78
CA ALA A 287 20.68 -12.08 1.63
C ALA A 287 21.94 -12.89 2.05
N THR A 288 22.60 -12.50 3.14
CA THR A 288 23.78 -13.19 3.70
C THR A 288 23.44 -14.20 4.79
N ALA A 289 22.15 -14.34 5.17
CA ALA A 289 21.74 -15.24 6.24
C ALA A 289 22.03 -16.71 5.90
N GLY A 290 22.74 -17.38 6.79
CA GLY A 290 22.95 -18.82 6.78
C GLY A 290 22.16 -19.59 7.85
N THR A 291 21.45 -18.89 8.73
CA THR A 291 20.70 -19.47 9.85
C THR A 291 19.32 -18.86 9.98
N MET A 292 18.40 -19.61 10.58
CA MET A 292 17.05 -19.14 10.92
C MET A 292 17.09 -17.89 11.82
N ALA A 293 18.02 -17.84 12.78
CA ALA A 293 18.20 -16.69 13.67
C ALA A 293 18.60 -15.42 12.90
N ALA A 294 19.47 -15.52 11.89
CA ALA A 294 19.86 -14.41 11.06
C ALA A 294 18.68 -13.92 10.18
N ILE A 295 17.87 -14.84 9.65
CA ILE A 295 16.64 -14.48 8.90
C ILE A 295 15.67 -13.76 9.83
N LEU A 296 15.44 -14.28 11.04
CA LEU A 296 14.59 -13.64 12.05
C LEU A 296 15.07 -12.21 12.37
N ALA A 297 16.37 -12.04 12.63
CA ALA A 297 16.97 -10.73 12.88
C ALA A 297 16.74 -9.77 11.68
N GLY A 298 16.98 -10.23 10.45
CA GLY A 298 16.71 -9.47 9.24
C GLY A 298 15.24 -9.05 9.12
N ARG A 299 14.29 -9.94 9.45
CA ARG A 299 12.85 -9.62 9.44
C ARG A 299 12.45 -8.61 10.53
N LEU A 300 13.05 -8.68 11.70
CA LEU A 300 12.84 -7.68 12.77
C LEU A 300 13.35 -6.29 12.33
N VAL A 301 14.59 -6.23 11.83
CA VAL A 301 15.15 -4.97 11.28
C VAL A 301 14.30 -4.45 10.11
N MET A 302 13.82 -5.34 9.23
CA MET A 302 12.91 -5.00 8.14
C MET A 302 11.62 -4.35 8.65
N GLY A 303 11.04 -4.90 9.71
CA GLY A 303 9.82 -4.35 10.31
C GLY A 303 10.02 -2.95 10.87
N LEU A 304 11.14 -2.71 11.55
CA LEU A 304 11.51 -1.38 12.05
C LEU A 304 11.73 -0.39 10.90
N GLY A 305 12.54 -0.76 9.89
CA GLY A 305 12.81 0.07 8.72
C GLY A 305 11.54 0.38 7.93
N MET A 306 10.72 -0.64 7.64
CA MET A 306 9.44 -0.49 6.94
C MET A 306 8.50 0.46 7.69
N THR A 307 8.36 0.30 9.00
CA THR A 307 7.49 1.13 9.83
C THR A 307 7.96 2.58 9.82
N THR A 308 9.25 2.81 10.03
CA THR A 308 9.85 4.14 10.02
C THR A 308 9.65 4.84 8.67
N CYS A 309 9.87 4.12 7.55
CA CYS A 309 9.64 4.64 6.20
C CYS A 309 8.17 5.03 5.98
N LEU A 310 7.23 4.15 6.35
CA LEU A 310 5.79 4.42 6.15
C LEU A 310 5.33 5.64 6.95
N PHE A 311 5.74 5.76 8.21
CA PHE A 311 5.42 6.93 9.03
C PHE A 311 6.00 8.22 8.43
N ALA A 312 7.26 8.20 7.98
CA ALA A 312 7.91 9.35 7.38
C ALA A 312 7.29 9.74 6.02
N LEU A 313 7.00 8.76 5.14
CA LEU A 313 6.36 9.00 3.85
C LEU A 313 4.93 9.53 4.03
N ASN A 314 4.17 9.01 4.98
CA ASN A 314 2.82 9.50 5.27
C ASN A 314 2.84 10.92 5.85
N ALA A 315 3.83 11.25 6.71
CA ALA A 315 4.03 12.59 7.22
C ALA A 315 4.36 13.59 6.09
N GLU A 316 5.27 13.23 5.19
CA GLU A 316 5.65 14.06 4.05
C GLU A 316 4.49 14.21 3.05
N THR A 317 3.75 13.12 2.80
CA THR A 317 2.53 13.16 1.98
C THR A 317 1.50 14.13 2.56
N ALA A 318 1.25 14.03 3.86
CA ALA A 318 0.29 14.91 4.55
C ALA A 318 0.72 16.39 4.53
N ARG A 319 2.04 16.65 4.61
CA ARG A 319 2.63 17.99 4.53
C ARG A 319 2.45 18.62 3.14
N LEU A 320 2.61 17.83 2.09
CA LEU A 320 2.56 18.31 0.71
C LEU A 320 1.13 18.33 0.13
N THR A 321 0.21 17.57 0.71
CA THR A 321 -1.16 17.46 0.19
C THR A 321 -1.97 18.70 0.51
N ARG A 322 -2.58 19.28 -0.54
CA ARG A 322 -3.61 20.32 -0.43
C ARG A 322 -4.98 19.71 -0.61
N THR A 323 -5.96 20.24 0.11
CA THR A 323 -7.34 19.72 0.05
C THR A 323 -7.91 19.80 -1.37
N GLU A 324 -7.58 20.85 -2.15
CA GLU A 324 -8.12 21.12 -3.48
C GLU A 324 -7.75 20.04 -4.50
N ASN A 325 -6.54 19.47 -4.40
CA ASN A 325 -6.00 18.47 -5.35
C ASN A 325 -5.59 17.15 -4.70
N ALA A 326 -6.18 16.83 -3.55
CA ALA A 326 -5.80 15.64 -2.78
C ALA A 326 -6.07 14.33 -3.56
N GLY A 327 -7.18 14.25 -4.29
CA GLY A 327 -7.49 13.09 -5.11
C GLY A 327 -6.43 12.82 -6.16
N GLN A 328 -6.03 13.84 -6.91
CA GLN A 328 -4.95 13.75 -7.89
C GLN A 328 -3.60 13.38 -7.26
N SER A 329 -3.28 13.98 -6.11
CA SER A 329 -2.04 13.72 -5.38
C SER A 329 -1.94 12.27 -4.90
N PHE A 330 -2.97 11.77 -4.22
CA PHE A 330 -3.01 10.38 -3.76
C PHE A 330 -3.11 9.38 -4.91
N GLY A 331 -3.86 9.70 -5.97
CA GLY A 331 -3.92 8.89 -7.17
C GLY A 331 -2.56 8.74 -7.86
N ALA A 332 -1.78 9.82 -7.93
CA ALA A 332 -0.43 9.79 -8.49
C ALA A 332 0.58 9.00 -7.62
N LEU A 333 0.46 9.10 -6.29
CA LEU A 333 1.29 8.31 -5.37
C LEU A 333 0.93 6.82 -5.43
N ASP A 334 -0.36 6.47 -5.46
CA ASP A 334 -0.81 5.09 -5.61
C ASP A 334 -0.34 4.49 -6.94
N SER A 335 -0.48 5.24 -8.03
CA SER A 335 0.05 4.84 -9.35
C SER A 335 1.56 4.58 -9.30
N ALA A 336 2.35 5.48 -8.70
CA ALA A 336 3.79 5.29 -8.55
C ALA A 336 4.12 4.00 -7.76
N GLY A 337 3.40 3.75 -6.67
CA GLY A 337 3.56 2.52 -5.87
C GLY A 337 3.19 1.25 -6.64
N LYS A 338 2.14 1.29 -7.47
CA LYS A 338 1.72 0.16 -8.32
C LYS A 338 2.72 -0.13 -9.45
N TRP A 339 3.21 0.91 -10.12
CA TRP A 339 4.28 0.75 -11.12
C TRP A 339 5.57 0.21 -10.50
N ALA A 340 5.91 0.63 -9.28
CA ALA A 340 7.01 0.05 -8.52
C ALA A 340 6.81 -1.45 -8.29
N GLY A 341 5.59 -1.87 -7.92
CA GLY A 341 5.25 -3.28 -7.75
C GLY A 341 5.37 -4.09 -9.04
N VAL A 342 4.92 -3.54 -10.19
CA VAL A 342 5.07 -4.16 -11.51
C VAL A 342 6.55 -4.31 -11.88
N ALA A 343 7.31 -3.22 -11.77
CA ALA A 343 8.74 -3.22 -12.08
C ALA A 343 9.51 -4.21 -11.17
N ALA A 344 9.18 -4.23 -9.88
CA ALA A 344 9.77 -5.17 -8.93
C ALA A 344 9.45 -6.62 -9.29
N GLY A 345 8.18 -6.93 -9.62
CA GLY A 345 7.77 -8.28 -10.01
C GLY A 345 8.52 -8.78 -11.23
N VAL A 346 8.64 -7.96 -12.27
CA VAL A 346 9.37 -8.31 -13.51
C VAL A 346 10.87 -8.46 -13.24
N LEU A 347 11.50 -7.44 -12.64
CA LEU A 347 12.95 -7.43 -12.46
C LEU A 347 13.42 -8.48 -11.45
N ALA A 348 12.67 -8.69 -10.36
CA ALA A 348 12.97 -9.73 -9.39
C ALA A 348 12.76 -11.12 -10.00
N GLY A 349 11.75 -11.29 -10.88
CA GLY A 349 11.53 -12.54 -11.61
C GLY A 349 12.70 -12.89 -12.53
N VAL A 350 13.16 -11.92 -13.32
CA VAL A 350 14.34 -12.08 -14.18
C VAL A 350 15.59 -12.37 -13.34
N ALA A 351 15.83 -11.62 -12.27
CA ALA A 351 16.99 -11.81 -11.41
C ALA A 351 16.99 -13.20 -10.74
N ALA A 352 15.85 -13.67 -10.25
CA ALA A 352 15.71 -14.99 -9.65
C ALA A 352 15.94 -16.11 -10.69
N GLY A 353 15.39 -15.96 -11.89
CA GLY A 353 15.54 -16.94 -12.98
C GLY A 353 16.96 -17.01 -13.57
N MET A 354 17.68 -15.88 -13.60
CA MET A 354 19.05 -15.83 -14.12
C MET A 354 20.12 -16.23 -13.11
N SER A 355 19.82 -16.17 -11.81
CA SER A 355 20.79 -16.41 -10.74
C SER A 355 20.25 -17.39 -9.70
N ASN A 356 19.56 -16.88 -8.66
CA ASN A 356 19.01 -17.69 -7.57
C ASN A 356 17.94 -16.89 -6.79
N LEU A 357 17.27 -17.55 -5.84
CA LEU A 357 16.21 -16.92 -5.02
C LEU A 357 16.73 -15.81 -4.08
N THR A 358 18.06 -15.65 -3.93
CA THR A 358 18.65 -14.55 -3.14
C THR A 358 18.77 -13.26 -3.96
N ALA A 359 18.80 -13.33 -5.30
CA ALA A 359 18.97 -12.17 -6.17
C ALA A 359 17.89 -11.07 -5.96
N PRO A 360 16.60 -11.39 -5.76
CA PRO A 360 15.58 -10.39 -5.40
C PRO A 360 15.88 -9.61 -4.12
N LEU A 361 16.55 -10.22 -3.12
CA LEU A 361 16.95 -9.54 -1.89
C LEU A 361 18.04 -8.50 -2.17
N TRP A 362 19.05 -8.86 -2.98
CA TRP A 362 20.10 -7.92 -3.41
C TRP A 362 19.54 -6.79 -4.26
N LEU A 363 18.58 -7.07 -5.14
CA LEU A 363 17.89 -6.04 -5.90
C LEU A 363 17.12 -5.07 -4.98
N GLY A 364 16.41 -5.59 -3.99
CA GLY A 364 15.75 -4.79 -2.95
C GLY A 364 16.74 -3.90 -2.19
N ALA A 365 17.90 -4.45 -1.77
CA ALA A 365 18.96 -3.70 -1.13
C ALA A 365 19.47 -2.55 -2.00
N ALA A 366 19.79 -2.82 -3.27
CA ALA A 366 20.33 -1.82 -4.20
C ALA A 366 19.36 -0.65 -4.42
N VAL A 367 18.07 -0.94 -4.69
CA VAL A 367 17.06 0.10 -4.90
C VAL A 367 16.81 0.91 -3.61
N THR A 368 16.84 0.24 -2.45
CA THR A 368 16.67 0.96 -1.17
C THR A 368 17.86 1.86 -0.89
N LEU A 369 19.09 1.46 -1.18
CA LEU A 369 20.29 2.31 -1.05
C LEU A 369 20.22 3.52 -1.98
N LEU A 370 19.74 3.37 -3.21
CA LEU A 370 19.46 4.52 -4.09
C LEU A 370 18.40 5.45 -3.50
N ALA A 371 17.38 4.91 -2.85
CA ALA A 371 16.38 5.73 -2.15
C ALA A 371 16.98 6.45 -0.92
N VAL A 372 17.94 5.86 -0.20
CA VAL A 372 18.68 6.52 0.89
C VAL A 372 19.39 7.77 0.36
N THR A 373 20.16 7.66 -0.73
CA THR A 373 20.87 8.81 -1.32
C THR A 373 19.91 9.92 -1.73
N LEU A 374 18.79 9.54 -2.40
CA LEU A 374 17.74 10.49 -2.79
C LEU A 374 17.08 11.15 -1.57
N SER A 375 16.90 10.43 -0.47
CA SER A 375 16.27 10.94 0.74
C SER A 375 17.17 11.92 1.51
N ALA A 376 18.48 11.69 1.48
CA ALA A 376 19.48 12.56 2.11
C ALA A 376 19.70 13.86 1.29
N TYR A 377 19.46 13.84 -0.02
CA TYR A 377 19.55 15.03 -0.85
C TYR A 377 18.44 16.01 -0.48
N ARG A 378 18.81 17.05 0.28
CA ARG A 378 17.89 18.14 0.66
C ARG A 378 17.64 19.01 -0.56
N VAL A 379 16.46 18.95 -1.14
CA VAL A 379 15.98 20.05 -1.98
C VAL A 379 15.86 21.25 -1.04
N ASN A 380 16.68 22.30 -1.27
CA ASN A 380 16.59 23.56 -0.55
C ASN A 380 15.19 24.15 -0.76
N THR A 381 14.24 23.75 0.06
CA THR A 381 13.03 24.53 0.29
C THR A 381 13.52 25.73 1.09
N PRO A 382 13.27 26.99 0.65
CA PRO A 382 13.61 28.13 1.46
C PRO A 382 12.97 27.90 2.83
N ALA A 383 13.80 27.78 3.87
CA ALA A 383 13.33 27.82 5.22
C ALA A 383 12.56 29.14 5.34
N ILE A 384 11.26 29.07 5.56
CA ILE A 384 10.49 30.26 5.89
C ILE A 384 11.08 30.71 7.22
N GLU A 385 11.81 31.82 7.18
CA GLU A 385 12.26 32.60 8.32
C GLU A 385 11.06 32.99 9.18
N HIS A 386 10.56 32.04 9.96
CA HIS A 386 9.45 32.25 10.89
C HIS A 386 9.94 32.44 12.32
N HIS A 387 11.27 32.48 12.54
CA HIS A 387 11.84 32.59 13.90
C HIS A 387 12.34 33.97 14.27
N GLU A 388 12.39 34.93 13.35
CA GLU A 388 12.87 36.28 13.68
C GLU A 388 11.77 37.32 13.89
N ARG A 389 10.53 37.09 13.48
CA ARG A 389 9.46 38.09 13.71
C ARG A 389 8.74 37.99 15.05
N LEU A 390 9.00 36.97 15.84
CA LEU A 390 8.45 36.86 17.21
C LEU A 390 9.42 37.39 18.28
N LYS A 391 10.53 38.03 17.88
CA LYS A 391 11.42 38.70 18.80
C LYS A 391 11.41 40.25 18.69
N GLU A 392 10.64 40.80 17.76
CA GLU A 392 10.49 42.23 17.54
C GLU A 392 9.09 42.81 17.85
N GLU A 393 8.17 42.00 18.38
CA GLU A 393 6.95 42.46 19.08
C GLU A 393 7.01 42.05 20.57
#